data_70e86b7b8eda0cf8da3cde8873a55a48
#
_entry.id   70e86b7b8eda0cf8da3cde8873a55a48
#
_cell.length_a   1.000
_cell.length_b   1.000
_cell.length_c   1.000
_cell.angle_alpha   90.00
_cell.angle_beta   90.00
_cell.angle_gamma   90.00
#
_symmetry.space_group_name_H-M   'P 1'
#
loop_
_entity.id
_entity.type
_entity.pdbx_description
1 polymer ?
#
loop_
_entity_poly.entity_id
_entity_poly.type
_entity_poly.pdbx_seq_one_letter_code
_entity_poly.pdbx_strand_id
1 'polypeptide(L)'
;VQFFLEHQVGIVQLPCPELCCLGLDRGNRLGAQSPVTEENTRIRAAMQAPAPSRILEDLVESVMHQVLEYHRYGFRIVAFLGANRSPNCGVETTSDRNQEMPGRGLFLGALEDRIQAAGLEIPLLGVKASDDLLNLFARLRPLL
;
A
#
# COMPACT_ATOMS: atom_id res chain seq x y z
N VAL A 1 3.13 14.06 -10.01
CA VAL A 1 3.90 13.57 -11.19
C VAL A 1 5.06 14.50 -11.49
N GLN A 2 4.83 15.82 -11.70
CA GLN A 2 5.88 16.77 -12.06
C GLN A 2 7.10 16.71 -11.13
N PHE A 3 6.91 16.70 -9.81
CA PHE A 3 7.98 16.56 -8.82
C PHE A 3 8.90 15.35 -9.10
N PHE A 4 8.34 14.20 -9.42
CA PHE A 4 9.11 12.98 -9.69
C PHE A 4 9.90 13.09 -11.01
N LEU A 5 9.28 13.67 -12.04
CA LEU A 5 9.96 13.91 -13.32
C LEU A 5 11.14 14.86 -13.18
N GLU A 6 11.00 15.94 -12.42
CA GLU A 6 12.08 16.92 -12.14
C GLU A 6 13.27 16.27 -11.40
N HIS A 7 13.02 15.20 -10.62
CA HIS A 7 14.05 14.44 -9.91
C HIS A 7 14.45 13.13 -10.63
N GLN A 8 14.02 12.94 -11.88
CA GLN A 8 14.31 11.74 -12.69
C GLN A 8 13.87 10.44 -12.02
N VAL A 9 12.75 10.46 -11.30
CA VAL A 9 12.16 9.28 -10.63
C VAL A 9 10.99 8.75 -11.43
N GLY A 10 11.06 7.48 -11.81
CA GLY A 10 9.95 6.74 -12.40
C GLY A 10 8.88 6.42 -11.36
N ILE A 11 7.64 6.28 -11.81
CA ILE A 11 6.50 5.90 -10.97
C ILE A 11 5.96 4.57 -11.47
N VAL A 12 5.82 3.61 -10.56
CA VAL A 12 5.18 2.32 -10.83
C VAL A 12 3.90 2.24 -10.01
N GLN A 13 2.76 2.09 -10.68
CA GLN A 13 1.47 1.89 -10.02
C GLN A 13 1.33 0.42 -9.64
N LEU A 14 1.21 0.16 -8.34
CA LEU A 14 0.92 -1.18 -7.85
C LEU A 14 -0.55 -1.57 -8.09
N PRO A 15 -0.86 -2.88 -8.23
CA PRO A 15 -2.24 -3.34 -8.30
C PRO A 15 -2.99 -2.99 -7.01
N CYS A 16 -4.28 -2.65 -7.13
CA CYS A 16 -5.13 -2.43 -5.97
C CYS A 16 -5.52 -3.80 -5.36
N PRO A 17 -5.06 -4.15 -4.15
CA PRO A 17 -5.34 -5.46 -3.57
C PRO A 17 -6.83 -5.69 -3.32
N GLU A 18 -7.56 -4.66 -2.91
CA GLU A 18 -9.01 -4.77 -2.70
C GLU A 18 -9.77 -5.07 -3.99
N LEU A 19 -9.41 -4.40 -5.09
CA LEU A 19 -10.01 -4.67 -6.40
C LEU A 19 -9.72 -6.10 -6.86
N CYS A 20 -8.47 -6.53 -6.73
CA CYS A 20 -8.05 -7.86 -7.19
C CYS A 20 -8.69 -9.00 -6.37
N CYS A 21 -8.84 -8.79 -5.05
CA CYS A 21 -9.33 -9.83 -4.15
C CYS A 21 -10.86 -9.83 -3.99
N LEU A 22 -11.52 -8.68 -4.06
CA LEU A 22 -12.92 -8.52 -3.68
C LEU A 22 -13.80 -7.92 -4.80
N GLY A 23 -13.19 -7.47 -5.91
CA GLY A 23 -13.89 -6.75 -6.96
C GLY A 23 -14.07 -5.25 -6.67
N LEU A 24 -14.65 -4.53 -7.63
CA LEU A 24 -14.74 -3.07 -7.58
C LEU A 24 -15.62 -2.56 -6.42
N ASP A 25 -16.73 -3.23 -6.14
CA ASP A 25 -17.63 -2.92 -5.03
C ASP A 25 -17.19 -3.51 -3.68
N ARG A 26 -16.07 -4.21 -3.65
CA ARG A 26 -15.51 -4.87 -2.47
C ARG A 26 -16.50 -5.82 -1.76
N GLY A 27 -17.46 -6.36 -2.54
CA GLY A 27 -18.54 -7.21 -2.03
C GLY A 27 -19.62 -6.45 -1.24
N ASN A 28 -19.65 -5.10 -1.35
CA ASN A 28 -20.67 -4.26 -0.71
C ASN A 28 -21.03 -3.05 -1.58
N ARG A 29 -22.07 -3.18 -2.40
CA ARG A 29 -22.54 -2.11 -3.30
C ARG A 29 -22.92 -0.81 -2.59
N LEU A 30 -23.25 -0.89 -1.30
CA LEU A 30 -23.63 0.25 -0.48
C LEU A 30 -22.50 0.75 0.43
N GLY A 31 -21.30 0.20 0.30
CA GLY A 31 -20.15 0.52 1.16
C GLY A 31 -19.80 2.00 1.21
N ALA A 32 -20.00 2.72 0.10
CA ALA A 32 -19.76 4.17 0.05
C ALA A 32 -20.72 5.00 0.93
N GLN A 33 -21.81 4.41 1.42
CA GLN A 33 -22.76 5.05 2.33
C GLN A 33 -22.43 4.79 3.81
N SER A 34 -21.52 3.88 4.08
CA SER A 34 -21.07 3.54 5.44
C SER A 34 -19.96 4.49 5.91
N PRO A 35 -19.81 4.71 7.22
CA PRO A 35 -18.62 5.36 7.75
C PRO A 35 -17.34 4.66 7.28
N VAL A 36 -16.36 5.44 6.84
CA VAL A 36 -15.15 4.91 6.19
C VAL A 36 -14.42 3.87 7.05
N THR A 37 -14.32 4.10 8.35
CA THR A 37 -13.61 3.18 9.27
C THR A 37 -14.37 1.87 9.49
N GLU A 38 -15.69 1.89 9.45
CA GLU A 38 -16.53 0.68 9.52
C GLU A 38 -16.39 -0.15 8.25
N GLU A 39 -16.52 0.48 7.09
CA GLU A 39 -16.37 -0.21 5.80
C GLU A 39 -14.95 -0.75 5.63
N ASN A 40 -13.93 0.00 6.00
CA ASN A 40 -12.54 -0.46 5.97
C ASN A 40 -12.32 -1.66 6.91
N THR A 41 -12.95 -1.69 8.09
CA THR A 41 -12.87 -2.84 9.01
C THR A 41 -13.53 -4.07 8.40
N ARG A 42 -14.68 -3.91 7.75
CA ARG A 42 -15.35 -4.99 7.00
C ARG A 42 -14.46 -5.51 5.87
N ILE A 43 -13.86 -4.60 5.09
CA ILE A 43 -12.93 -4.95 4.00
C ILE A 43 -11.74 -5.73 4.56
N ARG A 44 -11.13 -5.27 5.66
CA ARG A 44 -10.02 -5.96 6.32
C ARG A 44 -10.38 -7.41 6.67
N ALA A 45 -11.55 -7.63 7.26
CA ALA A 45 -12.03 -8.97 7.60
C ALA A 45 -12.27 -9.82 6.34
N ALA A 46 -12.87 -9.25 5.30
CA ALA A 46 -13.09 -9.94 4.03
C ALA A 46 -11.77 -10.36 3.34
N MET A 47 -10.75 -9.52 3.39
CA MET A 47 -9.42 -9.82 2.83
C MET A 47 -8.70 -10.96 3.54
N GLN A 48 -9.05 -11.24 4.78
CA GLN A 48 -8.48 -12.35 5.58
C GLN A 48 -9.18 -13.69 5.36
N ALA A 49 -10.27 -13.73 4.58
CA ALA A 49 -10.89 -14.99 4.17
C ALA A 49 -9.94 -15.81 3.27
N PRO A 50 -10.07 -17.16 3.24
CA PRO A 50 -9.08 -18.02 2.58
C PRO A 50 -8.82 -17.71 1.10
N ALA A 51 -9.84 -17.39 0.31
CA ALA A 51 -9.66 -17.12 -1.12
C ALA A 51 -9.01 -15.73 -1.36
N PRO A 52 -9.51 -14.61 -0.79
CA PRO A 52 -8.85 -13.31 -0.89
C PRO A 52 -7.42 -13.31 -0.35
N SER A 53 -7.15 -14.01 0.75
CA SER A 53 -5.81 -14.11 1.35
C SER A 53 -4.79 -14.72 0.38
N ARG A 54 -5.16 -15.79 -0.34
CA ARG A 54 -4.29 -16.39 -1.37
C ARG A 54 -4.00 -15.44 -2.51
N ILE A 55 -5.01 -14.72 -3.01
CA ILE A 55 -4.82 -13.74 -4.07
C ILE A 55 -3.90 -12.60 -3.57
N LEU A 56 -4.04 -12.19 -2.31
CA LEU A 56 -3.16 -11.20 -1.70
C LEU A 56 -1.71 -11.67 -1.65
N GLU A 57 -1.47 -12.92 -1.26
CA GLU A 57 -0.13 -13.54 -1.28
C GLU A 57 0.46 -13.54 -2.69
N ASP A 58 -0.29 -13.97 -3.71
CA ASP A 58 0.15 -13.96 -5.11
C ASP A 58 0.50 -12.55 -5.59
N LEU A 59 -0.28 -11.53 -5.19
CA LEU A 59 0.02 -10.13 -5.49
C LEU A 59 1.33 -9.66 -4.83
N VAL A 60 1.55 -10.01 -3.58
CA VAL A 60 2.79 -9.69 -2.85
C VAL A 60 3.99 -10.32 -3.57
N GLU A 61 3.91 -11.59 -3.93
CA GLU A 61 4.98 -12.29 -4.66
C GLU A 61 5.25 -11.65 -6.03
N SER A 62 4.19 -11.26 -6.75
CA SER A 62 4.34 -10.57 -8.04
C SER A 62 5.04 -9.22 -7.91
N VAL A 63 4.70 -8.44 -6.88
CA VAL A 63 5.37 -7.15 -6.61
C VAL A 63 6.82 -7.39 -6.16
N MET A 64 7.06 -8.38 -5.31
CA MET A 64 8.43 -8.74 -4.90
C MET A 64 9.30 -9.17 -6.06
N HIS A 65 8.75 -9.93 -7.02
CA HIS A 65 9.48 -10.26 -8.23
C HIS A 65 9.93 -8.99 -8.98
N GLN A 66 9.06 -8.00 -9.16
CA GLN A 66 9.43 -6.73 -9.79
C GLN A 66 10.50 -5.97 -8.98
N VAL A 67 10.35 -5.92 -7.64
CA VAL A 67 11.34 -5.28 -6.74
C VAL A 67 12.72 -5.90 -6.92
N LEU A 68 12.79 -7.24 -6.91
CA LEU A 68 14.04 -7.97 -7.05
C LEU A 68 14.68 -7.78 -8.43
N GLU A 69 13.87 -7.77 -9.50
CA GLU A 69 14.37 -7.52 -10.85
C GLU A 69 14.88 -6.08 -10.99
N TYR A 70 14.18 -5.08 -10.48
CA TYR A 70 14.69 -3.70 -10.47
C TYR A 70 16.01 -3.61 -9.71
N HIS A 71 16.08 -4.20 -8.51
CA HIS A 71 17.30 -4.22 -7.70
C HIS A 71 18.46 -4.93 -8.43
N ARG A 72 18.20 -6.10 -9.04
CA ARG A 72 19.18 -6.88 -9.79
C ARG A 72 19.81 -6.10 -10.95
N TYR A 73 19.01 -5.26 -11.61
CA TYR A 73 19.47 -4.42 -12.74
C TYR A 73 19.96 -3.04 -12.32
N GLY A 74 20.20 -2.81 -11.04
CA GLY A 74 20.81 -1.59 -10.53
C GLY A 74 19.87 -0.41 -10.37
N PHE A 75 18.54 -0.62 -10.47
CA PHE A 75 17.60 0.43 -10.15
C PHE A 75 17.48 0.59 -8.63
N ARG A 76 17.49 1.84 -8.17
CA ARG A 76 17.21 2.17 -6.78
C ARG A 76 15.72 2.42 -6.61
N ILE A 77 15.07 1.65 -5.77
CA ILE A 77 13.68 1.91 -5.35
C ILE A 77 13.73 2.93 -4.23
N VAL A 78 13.19 4.12 -4.50
CA VAL A 78 13.26 5.27 -3.59
C VAL A 78 12.35 5.06 -2.38
N ALA A 79 11.10 4.71 -2.62
CA ALA A 79 10.11 4.44 -1.57
C ALA A 79 8.87 3.74 -2.13
N PHE A 80 8.11 3.09 -1.25
CA PHE A 80 6.70 2.76 -1.46
C PHE A 80 5.82 3.83 -0.86
N LEU A 81 4.82 4.28 -1.62
CA LEU A 81 3.79 5.19 -1.14
C LEU A 81 2.50 4.41 -0.88
N GLY A 82 1.99 4.50 0.32
CA GLY A 82 0.75 3.85 0.71
C GLY A 82 -0.30 4.83 1.23
N ALA A 83 -1.55 4.40 1.24
CA ALA A 83 -2.68 5.22 1.67
C ALA A 83 -2.97 4.99 3.17
N ASN A 84 -2.58 5.92 4.02
CA ASN A 84 -2.91 5.86 5.46
C ASN A 84 -4.41 5.69 5.69
N ARG A 85 -4.77 5.01 6.76
CA ARG A 85 -6.11 4.54 7.10
C ARG A 85 -6.61 3.37 6.23
N SER A 86 -6.00 3.07 5.07
CA SER A 86 -6.41 1.92 4.26
C SER A 86 -6.19 0.61 5.01
N PRO A 87 -7.13 -0.35 4.97
CA PRO A 87 -6.96 -1.67 5.58
C PRO A 87 -5.89 -2.53 4.90
N ASN A 88 -5.51 -2.20 3.66
CA ASN A 88 -4.53 -2.93 2.87
C ASN A 88 -3.25 -2.14 2.59
N CYS A 89 -3.37 -0.84 2.29
CA CYS A 89 -2.26 0.02 1.87
C CYS A 89 -1.84 1.04 2.94
N GLY A 90 -2.31 0.92 4.19
CA GLY A 90 -1.88 1.77 5.29
C GLY A 90 -0.40 1.57 5.61
N VAL A 91 0.29 2.66 5.92
CA VAL A 91 1.72 2.65 6.29
C VAL A 91 1.90 2.97 7.76
N GLU A 92 1.63 4.20 8.17
CA GLU A 92 1.68 4.58 9.61
C GLU A 92 0.38 4.22 10.32
N THR A 93 -0.75 4.29 9.58
CA THR A 93 -2.08 3.97 10.14
C THR A 93 -2.88 3.07 9.21
N THR A 94 -3.74 2.27 9.83
CA THR A 94 -4.71 1.38 9.15
C THR A 94 -6.07 1.49 9.84
N SER A 95 -7.13 0.96 9.22
CA SER A 95 -8.43 0.84 9.86
C SER A 95 -8.64 -0.58 10.37
N ASP A 96 -9.00 -0.69 11.63
CA ASP A 96 -9.45 -1.92 12.28
C ASP A 96 -10.39 -1.56 13.44
N ARG A 97 -11.29 -2.47 13.83
CA ARG A 97 -12.25 -2.27 14.94
C ARG A 97 -13.04 -0.95 14.82
N ASN A 98 -13.45 -0.61 13.60
CA ASN A 98 -14.20 0.60 13.25
C ASN A 98 -13.50 1.92 13.58
N GLN A 99 -12.18 1.92 13.66
CA GLN A 99 -11.38 3.12 13.93
C GLN A 99 -10.07 3.11 13.15
N GLU A 100 -9.52 4.31 12.94
CA GLU A 100 -8.15 4.45 12.49
C GLU A 100 -7.20 4.23 13.66
N MET A 101 -6.19 3.39 13.48
CA MET A 101 -5.21 3.07 14.50
C MET A 101 -3.80 2.92 13.93
N PRO A 102 -2.75 3.08 14.74
CA PRO A 102 -1.38 2.81 14.31
C PRO A 102 -1.22 1.39 13.79
N GLY A 103 -0.49 1.23 12.69
CA GLY A 103 -0.17 -0.08 12.11
C GLY A 103 -0.19 -0.11 10.59
N ARG A 104 0.19 -1.26 10.06
CA ARG A 104 0.25 -1.54 8.61
C ARG A 104 -1.08 -2.08 8.08
N GLY A 105 -1.40 -1.74 6.85
CA GLY A 105 -2.39 -2.47 6.06
C GLY A 105 -1.90 -3.87 5.69
N LEU A 106 -2.82 -4.78 5.40
CA LEU A 106 -2.50 -6.20 5.16
C LEU A 106 -1.49 -6.38 4.01
N PHE A 107 -1.71 -5.71 2.88
CA PHE A 107 -0.84 -5.83 1.70
C PHE A 107 0.54 -5.22 1.94
N LEU A 108 0.62 -3.98 2.41
CA LEU A 108 1.92 -3.34 2.63
C LEU A 108 2.68 -3.94 3.80
N GLY A 109 2.01 -4.47 4.81
CA GLY A 109 2.66 -5.23 5.89
C GLY A 109 3.32 -6.51 5.35
N ALA A 110 2.58 -7.31 4.59
CA ALA A 110 3.12 -8.53 3.98
C ALA A 110 4.27 -8.22 3.00
N LEU A 111 4.16 -7.14 2.22
CA LEU A 111 5.23 -6.71 1.31
C LEU A 111 6.47 -6.25 2.07
N GLU A 112 6.32 -5.47 3.14
CA GLU A 112 7.43 -5.03 4.01
C GLU A 112 8.18 -6.23 4.61
N ASP A 113 7.46 -7.24 5.10
CA ASP A 113 8.05 -8.48 5.63
C ASP A 113 8.91 -9.19 4.55
N ARG A 114 8.44 -9.25 3.31
CA ARG A 114 9.19 -9.87 2.19
C ARG A 114 10.40 -9.04 1.77
N ILE A 115 10.28 -7.72 1.76
CA ILE A 115 11.41 -6.80 1.48
C ILE A 115 12.52 -7.00 2.52
N GLN A 116 12.15 -7.04 3.81
CA GLN A 116 13.09 -7.25 4.91
C GLN A 116 13.73 -8.65 4.85
N ALA A 117 12.94 -9.69 4.57
CA ALA A 117 13.44 -11.05 4.41
C ALA A 117 14.43 -11.19 3.23
N ALA A 118 14.30 -10.35 2.21
CA ALA A 118 15.24 -10.26 1.09
C ALA A 118 16.50 -9.42 1.40
N GLY A 119 16.62 -8.86 2.61
CA GLY A 119 17.74 -8.01 3.02
C GLY A 119 17.73 -6.62 2.37
N LEU A 120 16.57 -6.17 1.89
CA LEU A 120 16.42 -4.85 1.27
C LEU A 120 15.88 -3.83 2.28
N GLU A 121 16.38 -2.61 2.19
CA GLU A 121 15.90 -1.46 2.97
C GLU A 121 15.23 -0.45 2.04
N ILE A 122 13.90 -0.52 1.94
CA ILE A 122 13.10 0.37 1.11
C ILE A 122 12.12 1.13 2.01
N PRO A 123 12.18 2.47 2.08
CA PRO A 123 11.26 3.26 2.89
C PRO A 123 9.80 3.09 2.45
N LEU A 124 8.89 3.00 3.42
CA LEU A 124 7.45 3.09 3.22
C LEU A 124 6.96 4.44 3.75
N LEU A 125 6.23 5.19 2.95
CA LEU A 125 5.66 6.49 3.30
C LEU A 125 4.15 6.48 3.12
N GLY A 126 3.42 6.76 4.18
CA GLY A 126 1.98 6.87 4.14
C GLY A 126 1.54 8.29 3.78
N VAL A 127 0.46 8.37 3.01
CA VAL A 127 -0.19 9.62 2.63
C VAL A 127 -1.69 9.51 2.83
N LYS A 128 -2.36 10.63 3.08
CA LYS A 128 -3.80 10.79 3.05
C LYS A 128 -4.18 11.76 1.93
N ALA A 129 -5.38 11.64 1.39
CA ALA A 129 -5.89 12.59 0.38
C ALA A 129 -6.00 14.03 0.92
N SER A 130 -6.09 14.19 2.25
CA SER A 130 -6.11 15.47 2.95
C SER A 130 -4.73 16.06 3.22
N ASP A 131 -3.65 15.30 2.97
CA ASP A 131 -2.30 15.76 3.29
C ASP A 131 -1.84 16.83 2.32
N ASP A 132 -1.05 17.77 2.82
CA ASP A 132 -0.36 18.74 1.99
C ASP A 132 0.74 18.02 1.18
N LEU A 133 0.69 18.17 -0.14
CA LEU A 133 1.70 17.62 -1.05
C LEU A 133 3.11 18.14 -0.76
N LEU A 134 3.24 19.36 -0.24
CA LEU A 134 4.54 19.93 0.13
C LEU A 134 5.18 19.12 1.27
N ASN A 135 4.37 18.65 2.22
CA ASN A 135 4.84 17.78 3.30
C ASN A 135 5.34 16.42 2.75
N LEU A 136 4.59 15.82 1.83
CA LEU A 136 5.03 14.58 1.17
C LEU A 136 6.36 14.80 0.43
N PHE A 137 6.49 15.88 -0.32
CA PHE A 137 7.73 16.18 -1.05
C PHE A 137 8.91 16.46 -0.12
N ALA A 138 8.68 17.11 1.02
CA ALA A 138 9.71 17.31 2.05
C ALA A 138 10.22 15.98 2.64
N ARG A 139 9.33 14.98 2.81
CA ARG A 139 9.68 13.62 3.25
C ARG A 139 10.41 12.81 2.18
N LEU A 140 10.11 13.04 0.91
CA LEU A 140 10.73 12.33 -0.21
C LEU A 140 12.11 12.88 -0.57
N ARG A 141 12.33 14.20 -0.49
CA ARG A 141 13.60 14.84 -0.88
C ARG A 141 14.87 14.20 -0.31
N PRO A 142 14.93 13.83 0.98
CA PRO A 142 16.12 13.19 1.53
C PRO A 142 16.41 11.80 0.97
N LEU A 143 15.44 11.19 0.30
CA LEU A 143 15.52 9.84 -0.29
C LEU A 143 15.97 9.90 -1.76
N LEU A 144 15.86 11.06 -2.41
CA LEU A 144 16.25 11.27 -3.81
C LEU A 144 17.75 11.51 -3.93
#